data_561933b12c7b5e7b4b84b32d219a46be
#
_entry.id   561933b12c7b5e7b4b84b32d219a46be
#
_cell.length_a   1.000
_cell.length_b   1.000
_cell.length_c   1.000
_cell.angle_alpha   90.00
_cell.angle_beta   90.00
_cell.angle_gamma   90.00
#
_symmetry.space_group_name_H-M   'P 1'
#
loop_
_entity.id
_entity.type
_entity.pdbx_description
1 polymer ?
#
loop_
_entity_poly.entity_id
_entity_poly.type
_entity_poly.pdbx_seq_one_letter_code
_entity_poly.pdbx_strand_id
1 'polypeptide(L)'
;MKKILTILTLSFFIFTNSFAGSDGELNLSKKSKPVKDCFEPLNRITFAINMGLDKVIFKPVAKGYRVLPSPVRAGVSNALDNLTNLVTIPNNVLQGDLKKAGINTGRFAINTTIGVLGIFDVAEFIGFPKYEKEDYGQTLGTYGIGPGCYLVLPVIGPSTVRDTAGSFINVMGGDPWYNASVNANNEYLSDKAYAASRVMTGVDFRAKNIETLDNLEKNSMDFYASVRSLYLQDRQMKISNTEDIVETMDDSDWEEIEAN
;
A
#
# COMPACT_ATOMS: atom_id res chain seq x y z
N MET A 1 17.06 -19.21 17.92
CA MET A 1 16.11 -18.09 18.04
C MET A 1 16.24 -17.21 19.31
N LYS A 2 16.99 -17.58 20.35
CA LYS A 2 17.16 -16.75 21.58
C LYS A 2 18.26 -15.67 21.50
N LYS A 3 19.08 -15.61 20.44
CA LYS A 3 20.21 -14.66 20.33
C LYS A 3 19.94 -13.42 19.50
N ILE A 4 18.80 -13.33 18.81
CA ILE A 4 18.43 -12.16 17.98
C ILE A 4 17.64 -11.12 18.80
N LEU A 5 17.00 -11.53 19.88
CA LEU A 5 16.17 -10.66 20.71
C LEU A 5 16.99 -9.69 21.59
N THR A 6 18.26 -9.98 21.83
CA THR A 6 19.10 -9.18 22.76
C THR A 6 19.78 -7.98 22.08
N ILE A 7 19.80 -7.91 20.75
CA ILE A 7 20.43 -6.82 20.01
C ILE A 7 19.45 -5.66 19.74
N LEU A 8 18.14 -5.90 19.83
CA LEU A 8 17.12 -4.89 19.53
C LEU A 8 16.79 -3.94 20.69
N THR A 9 17.30 -4.21 21.90
CA THR A 9 16.93 -3.43 23.09
C THR A 9 17.94 -2.37 23.50
N LEU A 10 19.07 -2.22 22.80
CA LEU A 10 20.17 -1.31 23.24
C LEU A 10 20.36 -0.07 22.37
N SER A 11 19.49 0.24 21.42
CA SER A 11 19.64 1.40 20.53
C SER A 11 18.64 2.53 20.78
N PHE A 12 18.00 2.62 21.95
CA PHE A 12 16.87 3.52 22.16
C PHE A 12 17.19 4.84 22.87
N PHE A 13 18.43 5.28 22.94
CA PHE A 13 18.70 6.60 23.55
C PHE A 13 19.67 7.45 22.73
N ILE A 14 19.28 8.73 22.64
CA ILE A 14 19.99 9.93 22.22
C ILE A 14 19.81 10.30 20.74
N PHE A 15 18.89 11.26 20.49
CA PHE A 15 19.19 12.48 19.72
C PHE A 15 18.03 13.48 19.88
N THR A 16 18.35 14.61 20.48
CA THR A 16 17.47 15.79 20.59
C THR A 16 17.74 16.75 19.43
N ASN A 17 16.64 17.18 18.80
CA ASN A 17 16.43 18.43 18.08
C ASN A 17 17.35 18.82 16.90
N SER A 18 16.78 18.76 15.72
CA SER A 18 17.00 19.77 14.69
C SER A 18 15.70 20.00 13.94
N PHE A 19 15.13 21.18 14.08
CA PHE A 19 13.97 21.67 13.34
C PHE A 19 14.45 22.13 11.96
N ALA A 20 13.97 21.50 10.91
CA ALA A 20 13.88 22.10 9.59
C ALA A 20 12.53 21.71 9.03
N GLY A 21 11.52 22.53 9.29
CA GLY A 21 10.20 22.42 8.69
C GLY A 21 10.24 22.99 7.28
N SER A 22 9.87 22.23 6.28
CA SER A 22 9.46 22.77 4.99
C SER A 22 7.93 22.87 5.00
N ASP A 23 7.44 24.12 5.01
CA ASP A 23 6.00 24.46 5.07
C ASP A 23 5.33 24.26 3.70
N GLY A 24 5.24 23.02 3.24
CA GLY A 24 4.63 22.66 1.96
C GLY A 24 3.47 21.68 2.07
N GLU A 25 2.87 21.50 3.26
CA GLU A 25 1.69 20.64 3.42
C GLU A 25 0.42 21.40 3.05
N LEU A 26 -0.18 21.03 1.91
CA LEU A 26 -1.54 21.44 1.57
C LEU A 26 -2.49 20.94 2.64
N ASN A 27 -3.15 21.89 3.34
CA ASN A 27 -4.15 21.64 4.38
C ASN A 27 -5.44 21.06 3.77
N LEU A 28 -5.48 19.76 3.52
CA LEU A 28 -6.70 19.05 3.10
C LEU A 28 -7.55 18.55 4.26
N SER A 29 -7.17 18.80 5.52
CA SER A 29 -8.01 18.47 6.66
C SER A 29 -7.71 19.40 7.85
N LYS A 30 -8.71 20.12 8.30
CA LYS A 30 -8.68 21.06 9.44
C LYS A 30 -8.35 20.42 10.81
N LYS A 31 -7.96 19.14 10.91
CA LYS A 31 -7.77 18.44 12.19
C LYS A 31 -6.58 17.50 12.34
N SER A 32 -5.82 17.20 11.31
CA SER A 32 -4.66 16.30 11.47
C SER A 32 -3.39 17.09 11.76
N LYS A 33 -2.75 16.81 12.90
CA LYS A 33 -1.40 17.34 13.17
C LYS A 33 -0.44 16.79 12.12
N PRO A 34 0.50 17.61 11.58
CA PRO A 34 1.47 17.14 10.60
C PRO A 34 2.27 15.96 11.16
N VAL A 35 2.45 14.93 10.34
CA VAL A 35 3.20 13.72 10.71
C VAL A 35 4.68 14.06 10.79
N LYS A 36 5.28 13.86 11.96
CA LYS A 36 6.70 14.15 12.19
C LYS A 36 7.60 13.14 11.51
N ASP A 37 8.68 13.63 10.91
CA ASP A 37 9.80 12.82 10.43
C ASP A 37 10.87 12.74 11.51
N CYS A 38 10.68 11.82 12.47
CA CYS A 38 11.55 11.75 13.66
C CYS A 38 12.97 11.26 13.33
N PHE A 39 13.13 10.58 12.20
CA PHE A 39 14.39 9.94 11.80
C PHE A 39 14.81 10.38 10.39
N GLU A 40 14.53 11.63 10.02
CA GLU A 40 14.75 12.13 8.66
C GLU A 40 16.12 11.77 8.07
N PRO A 41 17.27 11.96 8.76
CA PRO A 41 18.57 11.60 8.19
C PRO A 41 18.67 10.11 7.83
N LEU A 42 18.15 9.22 8.70
CA LEU A 42 18.13 7.78 8.45
C LEU A 42 17.16 7.43 7.33
N ASN A 43 15.97 8.04 7.35
CA ASN A 43 14.95 7.85 6.31
C ASN A 43 15.47 8.27 4.93
N ARG A 44 16.20 9.40 4.82
CA ARG A 44 16.82 9.86 3.57
C ARG A 44 17.89 8.90 3.07
N ILE A 45 18.71 8.33 3.97
CA ILE A 45 19.71 7.31 3.60
C ILE A 45 19.01 6.06 3.06
N THR A 46 18.04 5.54 3.78
CA THR A 46 17.25 4.35 3.35
C THR A 46 16.53 4.62 2.04
N PHE A 47 15.95 5.81 1.88
CA PHE A 47 15.33 6.24 0.63
C PHE A 47 16.32 6.25 -0.54
N ALA A 48 17.51 6.80 -0.35
CA ALA A 48 18.54 6.81 -1.37
C ALA A 48 18.99 5.39 -1.77
N ILE A 49 19.11 4.48 -0.80
CA ILE A 49 19.40 3.07 -1.06
C ILE A 49 18.25 2.43 -1.88
N ASN A 50 16.99 2.65 -1.47
CA ASN A 50 15.83 2.15 -2.20
C ASN A 50 15.78 2.68 -3.64
N MET A 51 16.12 3.96 -3.85
CA MET A 51 16.20 4.56 -5.19
C MET A 51 17.34 3.97 -6.03
N GLY A 52 18.46 3.66 -5.41
CA GLY A 52 19.57 2.93 -6.06
C GLY A 52 19.11 1.53 -6.51
N LEU A 53 18.44 0.79 -5.64
CA LEU A 53 17.86 -0.53 -5.96
C LEU A 53 16.78 -0.42 -7.05
N ASP A 54 15.94 0.61 -7.01
CA ASP A 54 14.93 0.84 -8.04
C ASP A 54 15.58 1.03 -9.41
N LYS A 55 16.58 1.92 -9.51
CA LYS A 55 17.26 2.22 -10.78
C LYS A 55 17.96 1.00 -11.37
N VAL A 56 18.56 0.17 -10.53
CA VAL A 56 19.41 -0.94 -10.98
C VAL A 56 18.62 -2.25 -11.15
N ILE A 57 17.57 -2.47 -10.36
CA ILE A 57 16.84 -3.73 -10.32
C ILE A 57 15.35 -3.54 -10.65
N PHE A 58 14.60 -2.79 -9.84
CA PHE A 58 13.13 -2.81 -9.94
C PHE A 58 12.63 -2.17 -11.23
N LYS A 59 13.16 -1.03 -11.61
CA LYS A 59 12.77 -0.33 -12.84
C LYS A 59 13.11 -1.13 -14.11
N PRO A 60 14.32 -1.71 -14.29
CA PRO A 60 14.60 -2.60 -15.42
C PRO A 60 13.68 -3.82 -15.47
N VAL A 61 13.43 -4.48 -14.32
CA VAL A 61 12.51 -5.62 -14.23
C VAL A 61 11.09 -5.21 -14.61
N ALA A 62 10.60 -4.09 -14.10
CA ALA A 62 9.28 -3.54 -14.43
C ALA A 62 9.15 -3.18 -15.91
N LYS A 63 10.21 -2.64 -16.54
CA LYS A 63 10.24 -2.40 -17.99
C LYS A 63 10.20 -3.71 -18.77
N GLY A 64 10.94 -4.73 -18.36
CA GLY A 64 10.88 -6.08 -18.95
C GLY A 64 9.47 -6.68 -18.82
N TYR A 65 8.84 -6.55 -17.66
CA TYR A 65 7.46 -6.99 -17.46
C TYR A 65 6.46 -6.26 -18.39
N ARG A 66 6.66 -4.98 -18.68
CA ARG A 66 5.83 -4.21 -19.62
C ARG A 66 5.92 -4.67 -21.08
N VAL A 67 6.90 -5.47 -21.44
CA VAL A 67 6.97 -6.09 -22.79
C VAL A 67 5.85 -7.12 -22.98
N LEU A 68 5.34 -7.70 -21.88
CA LEU A 68 4.21 -8.61 -21.97
C LEU A 68 2.95 -7.89 -22.49
N PRO A 69 2.12 -8.57 -23.31
CA PRO A 69 0.85 -8.01 -23.78
C PRO A 69 -0.04 -7.52 -22.62
N SER A 70 -0.78 -6.42 -22.85
CA SER A 70 -1.65 -5.83 -21.82
C SER A 70 -2.64 -6.82 -21.20
N PRO A 71 -3.27 -7.76 -21.93
CA PRO A 71 -4.17 -8.73 -21.31
C PRO A 71 -3.47 -9.67 -20.31
N VAL A 72 -2.21 -10.03 -20.59
CA VAL A 72 -1.42 -10.89 -19.68
C VAL A 72 -1.11 -10.14 -18.40
N ARG A 73 -0.69 -8.87 -18.51
CA ARG A 73 -0.41 -8.01 -17.34
C ARG A 73 -1.68 -7.74 -16.54
N ALA A 74 -2.81 -7.49 -17.21
CA ALA A 74 -4.10 -7.34 -16.54
C ALA A 74 -4.49 -8.60 -15.77
N GLY A 75 -4.33 -9.78 -16.36
CA GLY A 75 -4.60 -11.05 -15.67
C GLY A 75 -3.73 -11.26 -14.42
N VAL A 76 -2.43 -10.94 -14.53
CA VAL A 76 -1.53 -11.00 -13.35
C VAL A 76 -1.99 -10.01 -12.27
N SER A 77 -2.27 -8.77 -12.64
CA SER A 77 -2.75 -7.74 -11.73
C SER A 77 -4.04 -8.17 -11.02
N ASN A 78 -5.02 -8.68 -11.77
CA ASN A 78 -6.28 -9.15 -11.22
C ASN A 78 -6.10 -10.31 -10.23
N ALA A 79 -5.21 -11.26 -10.54
CA ALA A 79 -4.90 -12.37 -9.64
C ALA A 79 -4.25 -11.89 -8.33
N LEU A 80 -3.31 -10.93 -8.40
CA LEU A 80 -2.68 -10.33 -7.23
C LEU A 80 -3.69 -9.51 -6.40
N ASP A 81 -4.56 -8.77 -7.05
CA ASP A 81 -5.66 -8.03 -6.42
C ASP A 81 -6.64 -8.99 -5.72
N ASN A 82 -6.92 -10.13 -6.34
CA ASN A 82 -7.78 -11.16 -5.75
C ASN A 82 -7.15 -11.77 -4.49
N LEU A 83 -5.84 -12.05 -4.49
CA LEU A 83 -5.12 -12.48 -3.29
C LEU A 83 -5.12 -11.40 -2.20
N THR A 84 -5.02 -10.13 -2.56
CA THR A 84 -5.05 -9.02 -1.59
C THR A 84 -6.40 -8.90 -0.89
N ASN A 85 -7.50 -9.35 -1.51
CA ASN A 85 -8.81 -9.40 -0.85
C ASN A 85 -8.82 -10.26 0.41
N LEU A 86 -7.94 -11.26 0.52
CA LEU A 86 -7.81 -12.07 1.74
C LEU A 86 -7.41 -11.25 2.97
N VAL A 87 -6.69 -10.13 2.78
CA VAL A 87 -6.37 -9.17 3.84
C VAL A 87 -7.42 -8.07 3.92
N THR A 88 -7.93 -7.61 2.77
CA THR A 88 -8.93 -6.53 2.70
C THR A 88 -10.23 -6.89 3.40
N ILE A 89 -10.77 -8.10 3.16
CA ILE A 89 -12.05 -8.54 3.73
C ILE A 89 -12.06 -8.49 5.27
N PRO A 90 -11.10 -9.11 5.99
CA PRO A 90 -11.08 -9.02 7.45
C PRO A 90 -10.89 -7.59 7.95
N ASN A 91 -10.15 -6.75 7.22
CA ASN A 91 -9.99 -5.34 7.59
C ASN A 91 -11.29 -4.56 7.42
N ASN A 92 -12.06 -4.77 6.34
CA ASN A 92 -13.40 -4.17 6.22
C ASN A 92 -14.31 -4.59 7.39
N VAL A 93 -14.28 -5.87 7.79
CA VAL A 93 -15.06 -6.33 8.96
C VAL A 93 -14.62 -5.63 10.23
N LEU A 94 -13.31 -5.55 10.48
CA LEU A 94 -12.75 -4.89 11.66
C LEU A 94 -13.08 -3.39 11.68
N GLN A 95 -13.15 -2.74 10.53
CA GLN A 95 -13.54 -1.32 10.41
C GLN A 95 -15.06 -1.11 10.52
N GLY A 96 -15.85 -2.19 10.60
CA GLY A 96 -17.31 -2.14 10.68
C GLY A 96 -18.01 -1.95 9.34
N ASP A 97 -17.27 -1.95 8.22
CA ASP A 97 -17.84 -1.83 6.89
C ASP A 97 -18.24 -3.20 6.33
N LEU A 98 -19.35 -3.71 6.87
CA LEU A 98 -19.87 -5.03 6.48
C LEU A 98 -20.35 -5.06 5.02
N LYS A 99 -20.74 -3.91 4.45
CA LYS A 99 -21.14 -3.82 3.04
C LYS A 99 -19.94 -4.08 2.13
N LYS A 100 -18.83 -3.35 2.34
CA LYS A 100 -17.58 -3.56 1.58
C LYS A 100 -17.04 -4.98 1.80
N ALA A 101 -17.07 -5.47 3.05
CA ALA A 101 -16.68 -6.85 3.36
C ALA A 101 -17.47 -7.89 2.56
N GLY A 102 -18.81 -7.76 2.52
CA GLY A 102 -19.68 -8.67 1.76
C GLY A 102 -19.43 -8.61 0.25
N ILE A 103 -19.30 -7.42 -0.30
CA ILE A 103 -19.01 -7.22 -1.73
C ILE A 103 -17.62 -7.79 -2.08
N ASN A 104 -16.58 -7.49 -1.31
CA ASN A 104 -15.23 -8.03 -1.55
C ASN A 104 -15.18 -9.55 -1.40
N THR A 105 -15.97 -10.13 -0.48
CA THR A 105 -16.12 -11.59 -0.37
C THR A 105 -16.77 -12.18 -1.62
N GLY A 106 -17.83 -11.57 -2.13
CA GLY A 106 -18.47 -11.97 -3.38
C GLY A 106 -17.52 -11.90 -4.57
N ARG A 107 -16.79 -10.78 -4.71
CA ARG A 107 -15.75 -10.61 -5.74
C ARG A 107 -14.68 -11.69 -5.65
N PHE A 108 -14.15 -11.94 -4.44
CA PHE A 108 -13.13 -12.96 -4.22
C PHE A 108 -13.64 -14.35 -4.63
N ALA A 109 -14.85 -14.72 -4.22
CA ALA A 109 -15.44 -16.02 -4.56
C ALA A 109 -15.67 -16.18 -6.07
N ILE A 110 -16.26 -15.19 -6.73
CA ILE A 110 -16.54 -15.21 -8.17
C ILE A 110 -15.23 -15.24 -8.96
N ASN A 111 -14.30 -14.37 -8.64
CA ASN A 111 -13.04 -14.26 -9.37
C ASN A 111 -12.14 -15.48 -9.15
N THR A 112 -12.18 -16.08 -7.95
CA THR A 112 -11.40 -17.30 -7.68
C THR A 112 -11.97 -18.52 -8.42
N THR A 113 -13.30 -18.65 -8.52
CA THR A 113 -13.96 -19.82 -9.14
C THR A 113 -14.13 -19.62 -10.64
N ILE A 114 -14.96 -18.67 -11.06
CA ILE A 114 -15.29 -18.42 -12.47
C ILE A 114 -14.15 -17.67 -13.17
N GLY A 115 -13.48 -16.75 -12.46
CA GLY A 115 -12.37 -15.93 -12.95
C GLY A 115 -11.00 -16.63 -12.96
N VAL A 116 -10.96 -17.96 -12.77
CA VAL A 116 -9.74 -18.78 -12.81
C VAL A 116 -8.66 -18.22 -11.87
N LEU A 117 -8.88 -18.38 -10.55
CA LEU A 117 -8.00 -17.87 -9.48
C LEU A 117 -7.79 -16.34 -9.52
N GLY A 118 -8.74 -15.62 -10.11
CA GLY A 118 -8.68 -14.16 -10.17
C GLY A 118 -7.98 -13.59 -11.42
N ILE A 119 -7.55 -14.40 -12.37
CA ILE A 119 -6.97 -13.92 -13.63
C ILE A 119 -7.97 -13.04 -14.39
N PHE A 120 -9.25 -13.43 -14.40
CA PHE A 120 -10.34 -12.64 -14.98
C PHE A 120 -11.16 -11.99 -13.87
N ASP A 121 -11.36 -10.67 -13.93
CA ASP A 121 -12.23 -9.95 -13.00
C ASP A 121 -13.70 -10.06 -13.45
N VAL A 122 -14.27 -11.27 -13.31
CA VAL A 122 -15.65 -11.57 -13.68
C VAL A 122 -16.63 -10.81 -12.80
N ALA A 123 -16.27 -10.57 -11.55
CA ALA A 123 -17.11 -9.82 -10.62
C ALA A 123 -17.34 -8.38 -11.09
N GLU A 124 -16.34 -7.71 -11.61
CA GLU A 124 -16.47 -6.37 -12.20
C GLU A 124 -17.36 -6.43 -13.45
N PHE A 125 -17.16 -7.41 -14.31
CA PHE A 125 -17.98 -7.60 -15.53
C PHE A 125 -19.47 -7.77 -15.24
N ILE A 126 -19.84 -8.41 -14.13
CA ILE A 126 -21.25 -8.60 -13.71
C ILE A 126 -21.76 -7.50 -12.78
N GLY A 127 -21.02 -6.40 -12.63
CA GLY A 127 -21.47 -5.18 -11.94
C GLY A 127 -21.19 -5.10 -10.44
N PHE A 128 -20.29 -5.94 -9.88
CA PHE A 128 -19.84 -5.75 -8.52
C PHE A 128 -18.91 -4.53 -8.43
N PRO A 129 -19.17 -3.57 -7.55
CA PRO A 129 -18.28 -2.41 -7.37
C PRO A 129 -16.89 -2.85 -6.89
N LYS A 130 -15.86 -2.12 -7.32
CA LYS A 130 -14.48 -2.33 -6.89
C LYS A 130 -14.14 -1.28 -5.84
N TYR A 131 -13.75 -1.71 -4.66
CA TYR A 131 -13.33 -0.85 -3.56
C TYR A 131 -11.82 -0.88 -3.39
N GLU A 132 -11.29 0.19 -2.80
CA GLU A 132 -9.89 0.27 -2.42
C GLU A 132 -9.48 -0.85 -1.46
N LYS A 133 -8.20 -1.20 -1.50
CA LYS A 133 -7.65 -2.26 -0.65
C LYS A 133 -7.40 -1.74 0.76
N GLU A 134 -7.81 -2.55 1.73
CA GLU A 134 -7.63 -2.26 3.15
C GLU A 134 -6.50 -3.06 3.76
N ASP A 135 -5.85 -2.48 4.76
CA ASP A 135 -4.80 -3.12 5.54
C ASP A 135 -4.92 -2.80 7.04
N TYR A 136 -4.16 -3.51 7.87
CA TYR A 136 -4.22 -3.33 9.33
C TYR A 136 -3.72 -1.95 9.78
N GLY A 137 -2.83 -1.29 9.06
CA GLY A 137 -2.42 0.08 9.35
C GLY A 137 -3.57 1.08 9.17
N GLN A 138 -4.39 0.90 8.12
CA GLN A 138 -5.62 1.67 7.91
C GLN A 138 -6.63 1.38 9.02
N THR A 139 -6.87 0.11 9.33
CA THR A 139 -7.76 -0.30 10.42
C THR A 139 -7.35 0.32 11.75
N LEU A 140 -6.07 0.30 12.12
CA LEU A 140 -5.58 1.00 13.30
C LEU A 140 -5.84 2.52 13.23
N GLY A 141 -5.74 3.10 12.02
CA GLY A 141 -6.05 4.52 11.78
C GLY A 141 -7.52 4.84 12.00
N THR A 142 -8.46 4.02 11.56
CA THR A 142 -9.90 4.21 11.77
C THR A 142 -10.28 4.12 13.24
N TYR A 143 -9.55 3.35 14.04
CA TYR A 143 -9.67 3.33 15.50
C TYR A 143 -9.02 4.54 16.21
N GLY A 144 -8.54 5.53 15.45
CA GLY A 144 -7.95 6.75 16.01
C GLY A 144 -6.48 6.61 16.43
N ILE A 145 -5.80 5.51 16.10
CA ILE A 145 -4.38 5.36 16.33
C ILE A 145 -3.63 6.23 15.33
N GLY A 146 -2.93 7.25 15.83
CA GLY A 146 -2.16 8.16 15.00
C GLY A 146 -1.02 7.47 14.26
N PRO A 147 -0.51 8.06 13.17
CA PRO A 147 0.55 7.46 12.34
C PRO A 147 1.88 7.28 13.10
N GLY A 148 2.13 8.07 14.14
CA GLY A 148 3.43 8.16 14.78
C GLY A 148 4.44 8.87 13.89
N CYS A 149 5.72 8.46 13.95
CA CYS A 149 6.77 9.00 13.09
C CYS A 149 6.70 8.39 11.68
N TYR A 150 7.05 9.19 10.69
CA TYR A 150 7.29 8.70 9.33
C TYR A 150 8.57 7.84 9.29
N LEU A 151 8.54 6.77 8.53
CA LEU A 151 9.63 5.82 8.34
C LEU A 151 9.81 5.49 6.87
N VAL A 152 11.05 5.23 6.46
CA VAL A 152 11.33 4.58 5.19
C VAL A 152 11.92 3.21 5.45
N LEU A 153 11.21 2.17 5.03
CA LEU A 153 11.65 0.80 5.21
C LEU A 153 12.53 0.36 4.04
N PRO A 154 13.63 -0.39 4.30
CA PRO A 154 14.45 -0.95 3.22
C PRO A 154 13.60 -1.80 2.28
N VAL A 155 13.74 -1.60 0.98
CA VAL A 155 13.03 -2.29 -0.11
C VAL A 155 11.52 -1.98 -0.18
N ILE A 156 10.84 -1.89 0.96
CA ILE A 156 9.39 -1.67 1.05
C ILE A 156 9.02 -0.22 0.73
N GLY A 157 9.85 0.76 1.16
CA GLY A 157 9.63 2.17 0.90
C GLY A 157 8.92 2.93 2.03
N PRO A 158 8.10 3.95 1.69
CA PRO A 158 7.41 4.82 2.65
C PRO A 158 6.51 4.04 3.61
N SER A 159 6.52 4.43 4.88
CA SER A 159 5.70 3.86 5.95
C SER A 159 5.53 4.87 7.10
N THR A 160 4.78 4.47 8.12
CA THR A 160 4.73 5.11 9.45
C THR A 160 4.89 4.06 10.53
N VAL A 161 5.09 4.47 11.78
CA VAL A 161 5.14 3.53 12.90
C VAL A 161 3.86 2.68 12.97
N ARG A 162 2.69 3.30 12.81
CA ARG A 162 1.40 2.60 12.78
C ARG A 162 1.33 1.60 11.62
N ASP A 163 1.67 2.02 10.41
CA ASP A 163 1.54 1.19 9.21
C ASP A 163 2.56 0.05 9.22
N THR A 164 3.75 0.31 9.78
CA THR A 164 4.74 -0.75 10.04
C THR A 164 4.21 -1.77 11.05
N ALA A 165 3.59 -1.31 12.15
CA ALA A 165 2.94 -2.21 13.12
C ALA A 165 1.82 -3.02 12.46
N GLY A 166 0.98 -2.37 11.62
CA GLY A 166 -0.03 -3.04 10.81
C GLY A 166 0.54 -4.13 9.90
N SER A 167 1.70 -3.86 9.28
CA SER A 167 2.39 -4.85 8.44
C SER A 167 2.89 -6.05 9.25
N PHE A 168 3.28 -5.88 10.51
CA PHE A 168 3.64 -7.01 11.39
C PHE A 168 2.43 -7.90 11.69
N ILE A 169 1.22 -7.36 11.80
CA ILE A 169 0.01 -8.16 12.02
C ILE A 169 -0.16 -9.19 10.90
N ASN A 170 0.13 -8.84 9.64
CA ASN A 170 0.07 -9.77 8.52
C ASN A 170 0.93 -11.03 8.78
N VAL A 171 2.19 -10.83 9.18
CA VAL A 171 3.13 -11.95 9.44
C VAL A 171 2.81 -12.71 10.73
N MET A 172 2.12 -12.08 11.67
CA MET A 172 1.68 -12.69 12.93
C MET A 172 0.38 -13.48 12.82
N GLY A 173 -0.12 -13.69 11.61
CA GLY A 173 -1.31 -14.50 11.35
C GLY A 173 -2.49 -13.72 10.75
N GLY A 174 -2.34 -12.41 10.54
CA GLY A 174 -3.37 -11.57 9.94
C GLY A 174 -3.53 -11.73 8.43
N ASP A 175 -2.57 -12.34 7.75
CA ASP A 175 -2.65 -12.63 6.32
C ASP A 175 -2.99 -14.10 6.07
N PRO A 176 -4.24 -14.43 5.65
CA PRO A 176 -4.62 -15.81 5.35
C PRO A 176 -3.76 -16.46 4.26
N TRP A 177 -3.27 -15.66 3.29
CA TRP A 177 -2.37 -16.18 2.25
C TRP A 177 -1.01 -16.57 2.82
N TYR A 178 -0.45 -15.75 3.72
CA TYR A 178 0.77 -16.08 4.46
C TYR A 178 0.58 -17.36 5.29
N ASN A 179 -0.53 -17.46 6.00
CA ASN A 179 -0.82 -18.62 6.84
C ASN A 179 -0.95 -19.90 6.00
N ALA A 180 -1.65 -19.84 4.87
CA ALA A 180 -1.85 -20.99 4.00
C ALA A 180 -0.55 -21.44 3.30
N SER A 181 0.34 -20.49 2.96
CA SER A 181 1.55 -20.79 2.17
C SER A 181 2.79 -21.03 3.02
N VAL A 182 2.92 -20.34 4.17
CA VAL A 182 4.14 -20.38 4.99
C VAL A 182 3.94 -21.21 6.28
N ASN A 183 2.79 -21.02 6.96
CA ASN A 183 2.56 -21.66 8.26
C ASN A 183 1.90 -23.03 8.16
N ALA A 184 1.16 -23.34 7.11
CA ALA A 184 0.34 -24.56 7.03
C ALA A 184 1.13 -25.82 6.68
N ASN A 185 2.44 -25.74 6.48
CA ASN A 185 3.29 -26.89 6.10
C ASN A 185 2.70 -27.71 4.94
N ASN A 186 2.15 -27.03 3.92
CA ASN A 186 1.36 -27.59 2.86
C ASN A 186 2.27 -27.93 1.67
N GLU A 187 2.12 -29.13 1.09
CA GLU A 187 2.89 -29.57 -0.08
C GLU A 187 2.58 -28.75 -1.36
N TYR A 188 1.39 -28.16 -1.45
CA TYR A 188 0.90 -27.46 -2.65
C TYR A 188 1.20 -25.96 -2.64
N LEU A 189 1.26 -25.33 -1.44
CA LEU A 189 1.50 -23.91 -1.26
C LEU A 189 2.80 -23.74 -0.47
N SER A 190 3.79 -23.09 -1.05
CA SER A 190 5.10 -22.91 -0.42
C SER A 190 5.35 -21.45 -0.06
N ASP A 191 6.29 -21.23 0.85
CA ASP A 191 6.89 -19.93 1.15
C ASP A 191 7.37 -19.18 -0.09
N LYS A 192 7.84 -19.93 -1.11
CA LYS A 192 8.24 -19.38 -2.40
C LYS A 192 7.06 -18.79 -3.17
N ALA A 193 5.88 -19.41 -3.10
CA ALA A 193 4.67 -18.89 -3.75
C ALA A 193 4.23 -17.56 -3.10
N TYR A 194 4.31 -17.47 -1.78
CA TYR A 194 4.07 -16.22 -1.06
C TYR A 194 5.07 -15.14 -1.46
N ALA A 195 6.37 -15.45 -1.40
CA ALA A 195 7.43 -14.51 -1.78
C ALA A 195 7.27 -14.05 -3.23
N ALA A 196 7.01 -14.97 -4.17
CA ALA A 196 6.80 -14.65 -5.57
C ALA A 196 5.59 -13.72 -5.77
N SER A 197 4.47 -13.95 -5.08
CA SER A 197 3.29 -13.07 -5.16
C SER A 197 3.61 -11.66 -4.67
N ARG A 198 4.38 -11.51 -3.58
CA ARG A 198 4.78 -10.20 -3.04
C ARG A 198 5.75 -9.46 -3.97
N VAL A 199 6.76 -10.16 -4.48
CA VAL A 199 7.68 -9.59 -5.47
C VAL A 199 6.91 -9.16 -6.73
N MET A 200 6.00 -10.01 -7.22
CA MET A 200 5.21 -9.70 -8.41
C MET A 200 4.28 -8.51 -8.20
N THR A 201 3.68 -8.36 -7.01
CA THR A 201 2.92 -7.17 -6.63
C THR A 201 3.77 -5.91 -6.74
N GLY A 202 5.00 -5.94 -6.23
CA GLY A 202 5.93 -4.81 -6.35
C GLY A 202 6.31 -4.49 -7.80
N VAL A 203 6.56 -5.52 -8.62
CA VAL A 203 6.87 -5.36 -10.05
C VAL A 203 5.68 -4.79 -10.82
N ASP A 204 4.47 -5.30 -10.60
CA ASP A 204 3.25 -4.81 -11.25
C ASP A 204 2.96 -3.35 -10.85
N PHE A 205 3.05 -3.03 -9.56
CA PHE A 205 2.93 -1.65 -9.08
C PHE A 205 3.96 -0.73 -9.73
N ARG A 206 5.25 -1.14 -9.76
CA ARG A 206 6.30 -0.33 -10.36
C ARG A 206 6.09 -0.15 -11.86
N ALA A 207 5.64 -1.20 -12.55
CA ALA A 207 5.34 -1.15 -13.98
C ALA A 207 4.19 -0.20 -14.30
N LYS A 208 3.13 -0.17 -13.49
CA LYS A 208 2.01 0.76 -13.64
C LYS A 208 2.41 2.22 -13.42
N ASN A 209 3.38 2.46 -12.54
CA ASN A 209 3.76 3.79 -12.07
C ASN A 209 5.12 4.29 -12.61
N ILE A 210 5.67 3.72 -13.70
CA ILE A 210 6.97 4.13 -14.24
C ILE A 210 6.97 5.62 -14.55
N GLU A 211 6.03 6.07 -15.37
CA GLU A 211 5.95 7.44 -15.84
C GLU A 211 5.66 8.42 -14.70
N THR A 212 4.73 8.07 -13.83
CA THR A 212 4.36 8.91 -12.67
C THR A 212 5.54 9.15 -11.73
N LEU A 213 6.26 8.07 -11.37
CA LEU A 213 7.41 8.18 -10.47
C LEU A 213 8.61 8.86 -11.14
N ASP A 214 8.85 8.61 -12.42
CA ASP A 214 9.91 9.27 -13.18
C ASP A 214 9.64 10.78 -13.34
N ASN A 215 8.38 11.16 -13.60
CA ASN A 215 7.97 12.55 -13.68
C ASN A 215 8.06 13.24 -12.31
N LEU A 216 7.66 12.56 -11.25
CA LEU A 216 7.79 13.09 -9.89
C LEU A 216 9.26 13.29 -9.52
N GLU A 217 10.14 12.32 -9.79
CA GLU A 217 11.59 12.45 -9.54
C GLU A 217 12.17 13.64 -10.31
N LYS A 218 11.79 13.79 -11.59
CA LYS A 218 12.34 14.83 -12.46
C LYS A 218 11.88 16.24 -12.10
N ASN A 219 10.63 16.40 -11.66
CA ASN A 219 9.99 17.71 -11.49
C ASN A 219 9.97 18.17 -10.02
N SER A 220 10.31 17.32 -9.05
CA SER A 220 10.35 17.71 -7.65
C SER A 220 11.69 18.35 -7.27
N MET A 221 11.65 19.39 -6.45
CA MET A 221 12.84 20.00 -5.88
C MET A 221 13.49 19.07 -4.82
N ASP A 222 12.66 18.39 -4.05
CA ASP A 222 13.05 17.35 -3.09
C ASP A 222 12.16 16.12 -3.30
N PHE A 223 12.71 15.11 -3.98
CA PHE A 223 11.96 13.89 -4.32
C PHE A 223 11.55 13.10 -3.08
N TYR A 224 12.40 13.06 -2.05
CA TYR A 224 12.08 12.43 -0.78
C TYR A 224 10.85 13.09 -0.12
N ALA A 225 10.85 14.40 -0.01
CA ALA A 225 9.76 15.15 0.58
C ALA A 225 8.45 14.98 -0.22
N SER A 226 8.54 14.96 -1.55
CA SER A 226 7.38 14.75 -2.43
C SER A 226 6.77 13.36 -2.25
N VAL A 227 7.60 12.30 -2.21
CA VAL A 227 7.13 10.93 -1.98
C VAL A 227 6.53 10.77 -0.58
N ARG A 228 7.16 11.38 0.45
CA ARG A 228 6.61 11.40 1.81
C ARG A 228 5.24 12.06 1.86
N SER A 229 5.09 13.22 1.23
CA SER A 229 3.82 13.98 1.20
C SER A 229 2.72 13.16 0.53
N LEU A 230 2.97 12.61 -0.66
CA LEU A 230 2.02 11.78 -1.38
C LEU A 230 1.59 10.55 -0.57
N TYR A 231 2.54 9.85 0.04
CA TYR A 231 2.25 8.69 0.88
C TYR A 231 1.32 9.05 2.04
N LEU A 232 1.63 10.14 2.75
CA LEU A 232 0.83 10.56 3.91
C LEU A 232 -0.58 11.02 3.53
N GLN A 233 -0.72 11.69 2.38
CA GLN A 233 -2.02 12.10 1.85
C GLN A 233 -2.86 10.89 1.42
N ASP A 234 -2.30 9.96 0.64
CA ASP A 234 -2.95 8.72 0.24
C ASP A 234 -3.43 7.91 1.46
N ARG A 235 -2.57 7.76 2.48
CA ARG A 235 -2.96 7.08 3.72
C ARG A 235 -4.08 7.79 4.47
N GLN A 236 -4.09 9.11 4.49
CA GLN A 236 -5.14 9.88 5.14
C GLN A 236 -6.48 9.76 4.39
N MET A 237 -6.48 9.81 3.08
CA MET A 237 -7.68 9.61 2.25
C MET A 237 -8.27 8.22 2.48
N LYS A 238 -7.46 7.17 2.44
CA LYS A 238 -7.90 5.78 2.67
C LYS A 238 -8.51 5.58 4.06
N ILE A 239 -7.88 6.13 5.11
CA ILE A 239 -8.41 6.03 6.49
C ILE A 239 -9.73 6.79 6.66
N SER A 240 -9.88 7.92 5.97
CA SER A 240 -11.12 8.72 6.03
C SER A 240 -12.22 8.20 5.11
N ASN A 241 -11.96 7.18 4.30
CA ASN A 241 -12.85 6.68 3.25
C ASN A 241 -13.34 7.80 2.29
N THR A 242 -12.50 8.84 2.07
CA THR A 242 -12.87 10.02 1.27
C THR A 242 -12.89 9.69 -0.22
N GLU A 243 -12.23 8.63 -0.64
CA GLU A 243 -12.22 8.17 -2.05
C GLU A 243 -13.60 7.72 -2.52
N ASP A 244 -14.43 7.17 -1.62
CA ASP A 244 -15.82 6.79 -1.96
C ASP A 244 -16.70 8.01 -2.30
N ILE A 245 -16.28 9.21 -1.94
CA ILE A 245 -17.01 10.46 -2.19
C ILE A 245 -16.67 11.01 -3.59
N VAL A 246 -15.47 10.75 -4.08
CA VAL A 246 -15.02 11.27 -5.39
C VAL A 246 -15.65 10.49 -6.54
N GLU A 247 -15.91 9.19 -6.39
CA GLU A 247 -16.62 8.40 -7.42
C GLU A 247 -18.12 8.74 -7.53
N THR A 248 -18.68 9.46 -6.53
CA THR A 248 -20.09 9.89 -6.56
C THR A 248 -20.29 11.33 -7.04
N MET A 249 -19.22 12.06 -7.31
CA MET A 249 -19.32 13.34 -8.00
C MET A 249 -19.54 13.08 -9.49
N ASP A 250 -20.79 13.23 -9.92
CA ASP A 250 -21.18 13.13 -11.33
C ASP A 250 -20.53 14.27 -12.14
N ASP A 251 -20.19 13.98 -13.40
CA ASP A 251 -19.59 14.98 -14.30
C ASP A 251 -20.43 16.26 -14.42
N SER A 252 -21.72 16.21 -14.05
CA SER A 252 -22.62 17.37 -13.98
C SER A 252 -22.21 18.42 -12.92
N ASP A 253 -21.48 18.02 -11.85
CA ASP A 253 -21.08 18.94 -10.79
C ASP A 253 -19.94 19.88 -11.24
N TRP A 254 -19.22 19.54 -12.29
CA TRP A 254 -18.14 20.37 -12.87
C TRP A 254 -18.68 21.49 -13.78
N GLU A 255 -19.84 21.27 -14.42
CA GLU A 255 -20.45 22.28 -15.29
C GLU A 255 -21.00 23.49 -14.51
N GLU A 256 -21.41 23.32 -13.24
CA GLU A 256 -21.86 24.42 -12.39
C GLU A 256 -20.73 25.35 -11.91
N ILE A 257 -19.49 24.85 -11.83
CA ILE A 257 -18.33 25.64 -11.37
C ILE A 257 -17.78 26.52 -12.49
N GLU A 258 -17.91 26.12 -13.74
CA GLU A 258 -17.50 26.93 -14.89
C GLU A 258 -18.53 27.98 -15.31
N ALA A 259 -19.77 27.91 -14.82
CA ALA A 259 -20.86 28.80 -15.17
C ALA A 259 -21.03 30.03 -14.22
N ASN A 260 -20.25 30.16 -13.15
CA ASN A 260 -20.21 31.27 -12.21
C ASN A 260 -18.83 31.94 -12.21
#